data_20c814dbd5a9b3c634fb1e507d857778
#
_entry.id   20c814dbd5a9b3c634fb1e507d857778
#
_cell.length_a   1.000
_cell.length_b   1.000
_cell.length_c   1.000
_cell.angle_alpha   90.00
_cell.angle_beta   90.00
_cell.angle_gamma   90.00
#
_symmetry.space_group_name_H-M   'P 1'
#
loop_
_entity.id
_entity.type
_entity.pdbx_description
1 polymer ?
#
loop_
_entity_poly.entity_id
_entity_poly.type
_entity_poly.pdbx_seq_one_letter_code
_entity_poly.pdbx_strand_id
1 'polypeptide(L)'
;MMERIKNFLRNINYLTKHSLWDQREDDIVYFTNKILDDAQYEYNLKNDGTEIPIILNGEDSLDLILETGKSFVRTGDGEIKIMMGMDQPFQRYNKELADGLRKILSEKNDNLLVGINRDYYIPGYMRNYLNFYRRYGYDYRQYYKKVINKQTTYIDSTLTSYQFGSHNNPMTIKRYERWKNAFKDKEIVIVSGKGVLEKLQYDIFELAKRKICIHGPAKNAWEEHDKIMKEIQEKTTKEAIIVFVLGMAGKVMIAELTDLGYVCWDVGHLAKYYDAYRKGIENTEENIRKFNAPD
;
A
#
# COMPACT_ATOMS: atom_id res chain seq x y z
N MET A 1 -16.49 -2.31 25.87
CA MET A 1 -16.87 -1.37 26.95
C MET A 1 -15.65 -0.63 27.49
N MET A 2 -14.58 -1.30 27.91
CA MET A 2 -13.36 -0.67 28.46
C MET A 2 -12.64 0.29 27.47
N GLU A 3 -12.60 -0.02 26.18
CA GLU A 3 -11.99 0.84 25.17
C GLU A 3 -12.77 2.16 24.94
N ARG A 4 -14.11 2.09 24.99
CA ARG A 4 -14.97 3.29 24.94
C ARG A 4 -14.75 4.21 26.15
N ILE A 5 -14.57 3.62 27.33
CA ILE A 5 -14.26 4.37 28.56
C ILE A 5 -12.88 5.02 28.47
N LYS A 6 -11.86 4.32 27.99
CA LYS A 6 -10.51 4.88 27.79
C LYS A 6 -10.51 6.02 26.77
N ASN A 7 -11.23 5.88 25.67
CA ASN A 7 -11.36 6.93 24.67
C ASN A 7 -12.11 8.15 25.21
N PHE A 8 -13.17 7.94 25.97
CA PHE A 8 -13.91 8.99 26.66
C PHE A 8 -13.03 9.74 27.66
N LEU A 9 -12.30 9.02 28.52
CA LEU A 9 -11.38 9.64 29.50
C LEU A 9 -10.23 10.40 28.82
N ARG A 10 -9.72 9.89 27.71
CA ARG A 10 -8.69 10.59 26.93
C ARG A 10 -9.22 11.89 26.33
N ASN A 11 -10.46 11.88 25.83
CA ASN A 11 -11.10 13.06 25.28
C ASN A 11 -11.41 14.10 26.38
N ILE A 12 -11.86 13.66 27.57
CA ILE A 12 -12.03 14.55 28.72
C ILE A 12 -10.69 15.15 29.15
N ASN A 13 -9.63 14.34 29.26
CA ASN A 13 -8.30 14.83 29.65
C ASN A 13 -7.74 15.82 28.61
N TYR A 14 -8.08 15.66 27.33
CA TYR A 14 -7.74 16.63 26.30
C TYR A 14 -8.53 17.94 26.51
N LEU A 15 -9.85 17.85 26.68
CA LEU A 15 -10.72 19.02 26.89
C LEU A 15 -10.39 19.78 28.19
N THR A 16 -9.89 19.10 29.22
CA THR A 16 -9.47 19.77 30.49
C THR A 16 -8.13 20.48 30.36
N LYS A 17 -7.26 20.05 29.45
CA LYS A 17 -5.97 20.69 29.17
C LYS A 17 -6.02 21.84 28.19
N HIS A 18 -7.06 21.90 27.39
CA HIS A 18 -7.27 22.93 26.39
C HIS A 18 -8.57 23.65 26.73
N SER A 19 -8.49 24.90 27.15
CA SER A 19 -9.66 25.73 27.43
C SER A 19 -10.55 25.79 26.17
N LEU A 20 -11.85 25.51 26.33
CA LEU A 20 -12.81 25.59 25.22
C LEU A 20 -12.87 26.99 24.59
N TRP A 21 -12.49 28.01 25.33
CA TRP A 21 -12.49 29.42 24.89
C TRP A 21 -11.23 29.80 24.09
N ASP A 22 -10.12 29.03 24.27
CA ASP A 22 -8.88 29.23 23.54
C ASP A 22 -8.78 28.32 22.31
N GLN A 23 -9.75 27.43 22.12
CA GLN A 23 -9.78 26.53 20.98
C GLN A 23 -10.37 27.24 19.78
N ARG A 24 -9.62 27.24 18.71
CA ARG A 24 -10.05 27.76 17.41
C ARG A 24 -11.22 26.93 16.88
N GLU A 25 -12.10 27.55 16.08
CA GLU A 25 -13.19 26.87 15.36
C GLU A 25 -12.71 25.54 14.70
N ASP A 26 -11.48 25.53 14.21
CA ASP A 26 -10.84 24.36 13.58
C ASP A 26 -10.81 23.12 14.49
N ASP A 27 -10.61 23.28 15.82
CA ASP A 27 -10.58 22.15 16.75
C ASP A 27 -11.97 21.57 16.99
N ILE A 28 -12.99 22.44 17.08
CA ILE A 28 -14.38 22.03 17.25
C ILE A 28 -14.85 21.29 16.01
N VAL A 29 -14.55 21.81 14.82
CA VAL A 29 -14.86 21.17 13.54
C VAL A 29 -14.15 19.82 13.44
N TYR A 30 -12.87 19.74 13.82
CA TYR A 30 -12.12 18.50 13.82
C TYR A 30 -12.75 17.41 14.71
N PHE A 31 -13.12 17.75 15.97
CA PHE A 31 -13.72 16.77 16.88
C PHE A 31 -15.13 16.39 16.47
N THR A 32 -15.92 17.33 15.99
CA THR A 32 -17.27 17.07 15.50
C THR A 32 -17.22 16.12 14.29
N ASN A 33 -16.37 16.41 13.33
CA ASN A 33 -16.17 15.55 12.16
C ASN A 33 -15.69 14.15 12.57
N LYS A 34 -14.78 14.05 13.55
CA LYS A 34 -14.30 12.76 14.04
C LYS A 34 -15.42 11.91 14.66
N ILE A 35 -16.31 12.53 15.45
CA ILE A 35 -17.45 11.83 16.06
C ILE A 35 -18.42 11.39 14.95
N LEU A 36 -18.69 12.24 13.98
CA LEU A 36 -19.55 11.91 12.83
C LEU A 36 -18.93 10.81 11.96
N ASP A 37 -17.65 10.90 11.68
CA ASP A 37 -16.91 9.87 10.92
C ASP A 37 -16.96 8.51 11.64
N ASP A 38 -16.81 8.48 12.98
CA ASP A 38 -16.90 7.26 13.78
C ASP A 38 -18.32 6.65 13.76
N ALA A 39 -19.34 7.50 13.91
CA ALA A 39 -20.73 7.06 13.87
C ALA A 39 -21.12 6.57 12.46
N GLN A 40 -20.72 7.30 11.43
CA GLN A 40 -20.98 6.95 10.04
C GLN A 40 -20.28 5.64 9.66
N TYR A 41 -19.04 5.45 10.10
CA TYR A 41 -18.29 4.23 9.87
C TYR A 41 -18.96 3.01 10.50
N GLU A 42 -19.35 3.08 11.80
CA GLU A 42 -20.06 1.98 12.49
C GLU A 42 -21.40 1.68 11.83
N TYR A 43 -22.13 2.72 11.42
CA TYR A 43 -23.41 2.56 10.70
C TYR A 43 -23.20 1.88 9.34
N ASN A 44 -22.23 2.34 8.57
CA ASN A 44 -21.96 1.83 7.23
C ASN A 44 -21.50 0.38 7.26
N LEU A 45 -20.65 -0.02 8.22
CA LEU A 45 -20.23 -1.41 8.39
C LEU A 45 -21.40 -2.37 8.57
N LYS A 46 -22.48 -1.90 9.20
CA LYS A 46 -23.67 -2.71 9.48
C LYS A 46 -24.69 -2.69 8.34
N ASN A 47 -24.73 -1.60 7.57
CA ASN A 47 -25.86 -1.28 6.71
C ASN A 47 -25.52 -1.05 5.23
N ASP A 48 -24.22 -1.02 4.86
CA ASP A 48 -23.85 -0.73 3.46
C ASP A 48 -24.14 -1.86 2.48
N GLY A 49 -24.53 -3.04 2.99
CA GLY A 49 -24.87 -4.21 2.18
C GLY A 49 -23.73 -4.67 1.27
N THR A 50 -22.50 -4.28 1.58
CA THR A 50 -21.34 -4.65 0.79
C THR A 50 -20.92 -6.07 1.17
N GLU A 51 -20.97 -6.99 0.22
CA GLU A 51 -20.31 -8.28 0.39
C GLU A 51 -18.82 -8.05 0.57
N ILE A 52 -18.26 -8.60 1.64
CA ILE A 52 -16.82 -8.54 1.88
C ILE A 52 -16.16 -9.52 0.91
N PRO A 53 -15.27 -9.07 0.01
CA PRO A 53 -14.53 -9.98 -0.85
C PRO A 53 -13.62 -10.87 -0.01
N ILE A 54 -13.22 -12.01 -0.55
CA ILE A 54 -12.23 -12.87 0.11
C ILE A 54 -10.87 -12.19 0.03
N ILE A 55 -10.39 -11.68 1.17
CA ILE A 55 -9.09 -11.02 1.28
C ILE A 55 -8.26 -11.77 2.32
N LEU A 56 -7.15 -12.33 1.90
CA LEU A 56 -6.18 -12.96 2.78
C LEU A 56 -5.60 -11.93 3.76
N ASN A 57 -5.15 -12.37 4.92
CA ASN A 57 -4.34 -11.51 5.78
C ASN A 57 -2.90 -11.38 5.24
N GLY A 58 -2.10 -10.49 5.83
CA GLY A 58 -0.76 -10.20 5.32
C GLY A 58 0.19 -11.39 5.34
N GLU A 59 0.07 -12.32 6.32
CA GLU A 59 0.91 -13.53 6.39
C GLU A 59 0.51 -14.54 5.31
N ASP A 60 -0.78 -14.87 5.22
CA ASP A 60 -1.29 -15.80 4.21
C ASP A 60 -1.05 -15.25 2.79
N SER A 61 -1.11 -13.91 2.62
CA SER A 61 -0.78 -13.26 1.35
C SER A 61 0.68 -13.48 0.96
N LEU A 62 1.60 -13.31 1.91
CA LEU A 62 3.02 -13.54 1.68
C LEU A 62 3.30 -15.02 1.44
N ASP A 63 2.67 -15.93 2.19
CA ASP A 63 2.78 -17.38 1.96
C ASP A 63 2.37 -17.71 0.52
N LEU A 64 1.21 -17.26 0.08
CA LEU A 64 0.72 -17.52 -1.27
C LEU A 64 1.67 -17.00 -2.37
N ILE A 65 2.25 -15.80 -2.19
CA ILE A 65 3.23 -15.24 -3.14
C ILE A 65 4.48 -16.11 -3.21
N LEU A 66 5.03 -16.49 -2.05
CA LEU A 66 6.29 -17.26 -1.98
C LEU A 66 6.12 -18.70 -2.45
N GLU A 67 4.99 -19.33 -2.16
CA GLU A 67 4.68 -20.70 -2.58
C GLU A 67 4.40 -20.80 -4.08
N THR A 68 3.72 -19.82 -4.65
CA THR A 68 3.31 -19.87 -6.06
C THR A 68 4.32 -19.22 -7.00
N GLY A 69 5.15 -18.32 -6.51
CA GLY A 69 6.06 -17.50 -7.32
C GLY A 69 5.36 -16.55 -8.31
N LYS A 70 4.06 -16.34 -8.18
CA LYS A 70 3.28 -15.50 -9.08
C LYS A 70 3.64 -14.03 -8.96
N SER A 71 3.34 -13.28 -10.02
CA SER A 71 3.35 -11.81 -9.96
C SER A 71 2.31 -11.29 -8.98
N PHE A 72 2.55 -10.12 -8.41
CA PHE A 72 1.53 -9.45 -7.63
C PHE A 72 1.55 -7.92 -7.76
N VAL A 73 0.37 -7.35 -7.65
CA VAL A 73 0.13 -5.89 -7.56
C VAL A 73 -0.67 -5.57 -6.31
N ARG A 74 -0.57 -4.33 -5.85
CA ARG A 74 -1.31 -3.84 -4.68
C ARG A 74 -2.07 -2.59 -5.06
N THR A 75 -3.34 -2.53 -4.71
CA THR A 75 -4.17 -1.35 -4.92
C THR A 75 -4.56 -0.71 -3.58
N GLY A 76 -4.56 0.60 -3.55
CA GLY A 76 -4.90 1.40 -2.38
C GLY A 76 -5.67 2.65 -2.76
N ASP A 77 -5.66 3.64 -1.89
CA ASP A 77 -6.40 4.89 -2.08
C ASP A 77 -5.90 5.69 -3.29
N GLY A 78 -4.61 5.67 -3.58
CA GLY A 78 -4.03 6.36 -4.72
C GLY A 78 -4.55 5.82 -6.05
N GLU A 79 -4.57 4.50 -6.21
CA GLU A 79 -5.10 3.83 -7.40
C GLU A 79 -6.60 4.09 -7.55
N ILE A 80 -7.36 4.03 -6.45
CA ILE A 80 -8.81 4.33 -6.48
C ILE A 80 -9.04 5.77 -6.98
N LYS A 81 -8.29 6.74 -6.46
CA LYS A 81 -8.42 8.15 -6.86
C LYS A 81 -8.08 8.36 -8.34
N ILE A 82 -7.02 7.73 -8.86
CA ILE A 82 -6.73 7.75 -10.31
C ILE A 82 -7.90 7.16 -11.10
N MET A 83 -8.43 6.02 -10.70
CA MET A 83 -9.60 5.41 -11.37
C MET A 83 -10.86 6.29 -11.28
N MET A 84 -10.97 7.14 -10.27
CA MET A 84 -12.06 8.14 -10.13
C MET A 84 -11.80 9.43 -10.92
N GLY A 85 -10.69 9.55 -11.65
CA GLY A 85 -10.36 10.73 -12.45
C GLY A 85 -9.60 11.82 -11.71
N MET A 86 -9.01 11.52 -10.56
CA MET A 86 -8.33 12.50 -9.71
C MET A 86 -6.81 12.39 -9.82
N ASP A 87 -6.13 13.54 -9.91
CA ASP A 87 -4.67 13.61 -9.80
C ASP A 87 -4.17 13.15 -8.43
N GLN A 88 -2.99 12.56 -8.42
CA GLN A 88 -2.28 12.20 -7.20
C GLN A 88 -0.92 12.91 -7.15
N PRO A 89 -0.32 13.11 -5.96
CA PRO A 89 0.97 13.82 -5.82
C PRO A 89 2.11 13.26 -6.67
N PHE A 90 2.08 11.94 -6.93
CA PHE A 90 3.14 11.24 -7.69
C PHE A 90 2.74 10.90 -9.13
N GLN A 91 1.44 11.00 -9.47
CA GLN A 91 0.94 10.62 -10.78
C GLN A 91 -0.30 11.44 -11.14
N ARG A 92 -0.24 12.18 -12.23
CA ARG A 92 -1.41 12.82 -12.82
C ARG A 92 -2.38 11.78 -13.35
N TYR A 93 -3.64 12.14 -13.35
CA TYR A 93 -4.66 11.31 -14.00
C TYR A 93 -4.31 11.09 -15.48
N ASN A 94 -4.44 9.85 -15.88
CA ASN A 94 -4.37 9.44 -17.28
C ASN A 94 -5.45 8.37 -17.49
N LYS A 95 -6.19 8.48 -18.59
CA LYS A 95 -7.31 7.59 -18.88
C LYS A 95 -6.87 6.14 -19.08
N GLU A 96 -5.77 5.93 -19.81
CA GLU A 96 -5.25 4.58 -20.11
C GLU A 96 -4.74 3.90 -18.83
N LEU A 97 -4.02 4.64 -17.99
CA LEU A 97 -3.61 4.17 -16.67
C LEU A 97 -4.82 3.79 -15.81
N ALA A 98 -5.85 4.64 -15.77
CA ALA A 98 -7.06 4.37 -14.99
C ALA A 98 -7.81 3.14 -15.51
N ASP A 99 -7.90 2.96 -16.83
CA ASP A 99 -8.53 1.80 -17.45
C ASP A 99 -7.73 0.52 -17.20
N GLY A 100 -6.39 0.58 -17.27
CA GLY A 100 -5.51 -0.53 -16.91
C GLY A 100 -5.67 -0.97 -15.45
N LEU A 101 -5.76 -0.01 -14.52
CA LEU A 101 -6.02 -0.31 -13.09
C LEU A 101 -7.40 -0.95 -12.87
N ARG A 102 -8.46 -0.50 -13.58
CA ARG A 102 -9.79 -1.13 -13.53
C ARG A 102 -9.74 -2.55 -14.07
N LYS A 103 -9.04 -2.76 -15.18
CA LYS A 103 -8.86 -4.09 -15.80
C LYS A 103 -8.24 -5.08 -14.80
N ILE A 104 -7.16 -4.69 -14.11
CA ILE A 104 -6.49 -5.50 -13.08
C ILE A 104 -7.48 -5.95 -11.99
N LEU A 105 -8.40 -5.09 -11.58
CA LEU A 105 -9.38 -5.42 -10.53
C LEU A 105 -10.57 -6.24 -11.03
N SER A 106 -10.97 -6.07 -12.28
CA SER A 106 -12.19 -6.68 -12.84
C SER A 106 -11.94 -8.02 -13.52
N GLU A 107 -10.76 -8.22 -14.09
CA GLU A 107 -10.41 -9.41 -14.82
C GLU A 107 -9.61 -10.40 -13.95
N LYS A 108 -9.87 -11.69 -14.16
CA LYS A 108 -9.08 -12.74 -13.53
C LYS A 108 -7.83 -13.01 -14.37
N ASN A 109 -6.67 -12.98 -13.72
CA ASN A 109 -5.42 -13.43 -14.30
C ASN A 109 -4.79 -14.48 -13.37
N ASP A 110 -4.66 -15.72 -13.86
CA ASP A 110 -4.18 -16.82 -13.03
C ASP A 110 -2.70 -16.69 -12.61
N ASN A 111 -1.93 -15.83 -13.27
CA ASN A 111 -0.52 -15.56 -12.97
C ASN A 111 -0.29 -14.26 -12.17
N LEU A 112 -1.36 -13.50 -11.90
CA LEU A 112 -1.29 -12.22 -11.21
C LEU A 112 -2.17 -12.24 -9.94
N LEU A 113 -1.54 -12.08 -8.79
CA LEU A 113 -2.25 -11.87 -7.53
C LEU A 113 -2.55 -10.38 -7.36
N VAL A 114 -3.79 -10.06 -7.06
CA VAL A 114 -4.23 -8.68 -6.90
C VAL A 114 -4.49 -8.39 -5.42
N GLY A 115 -3.88 -7.33 -4.91
CA GLY A 115 -4.05 -6.88 -3.54
C GLY A 115 -5.03 -5.73 -3.41
N ILE A 116 -5.95 -5.85 -2.45
CA ILE A 116 -6.80 -4.77 -2.00
C ILE A 116 -6.61 -4.55 -0.49
N ASN A 117 -6.84 -3.34 -0.01
CA ASN A 117 -6.60 -3.04 1.39
C ASN A 117 -7.71 -3.67 2.26
N ARG A 118 -7.31 -4.65 3.07
CA ARG A 118 -8.19 -5.38 3.98
C ARG A 118 -8.83 -4.48 5.03
N ASP A 119 -8.14 -3.42 5.46
CA ASP A 119 -8.62 -2.51 6.51
C ASP A 119 -9.84 -1.68 6.07
N TYR A 120 -10.14 -1.60 4.78
CA TYR A 120 -11.41 -1.01 4.33
C TYR A 120 -12.64 -1.83 4.72
N TYR A 121 -12.46 -3.14 4.92
CA TYR A 121 -13.55 -4.09 5.18
C TYR A 121 -13.55 -4.63 6.61
N ILE A 122 -12.38 -4.77 7.23
CA ILE A 122 -12.19 -5.41 8.53
C ILE A 122 -11.49 -4.42 9.45
N PRO A 123 -12.24 -3.65 10.23
CA PRO A 123 -11.66 -2.65 11.13
C PRO A 123 -10.90 -3.32 12.27
N GLY A 124 -9.72 -2.83 12.57
CA GLY A 124 -9.01 -3.18 13.79
C GLY A 124 -7.53 -3.49 13.66
N TYR A 125 -6.99 -3.56 12.46
CA TYR A 125 -5.59 -3.96 12.30
C TYR A 125 -4.60 -2.81 12.53
N MET A 126 -4.95 -1.56 12.18
CA MET A 126 -4.04 -0.42 12.30
C MET A 126 -4.62 0.75 13.10
N ARG A 127 -4.41 0.77 14.41
CA ARG A 127 -4.91 1.83 15.32
C ARG A 127 -4.54 3.25 14.89
N ASN A 128 -3.39 3.46 14.25
CA ASN A 128 -2.89 4.80 13.89
C ASN A 128 -3.52 5.37 12.62
N TYR A 129 -4.14 4.52 11.78
CA TYR A 129 -4.84 4.94 10.55
C TYR A 129 -6.36 4.82 10.64
N LEU A 130 -6.91 4.51 11.82
CA LEU A 130 -8.35 4.34 12.01
C LEU A 130 -9.16 5.53 11.49
N ASN A 131 -8.68 6.75 11.69
CA ASN A 131 -9.39 7.95 11.24
C ASN A 131 -9.47 8.04 9.72
N PHE A 132 -8.39 7.67 9.02
CA PHE A 132 -8.39 7.63 7.55
C PHE A 132 -9.37 6.58 7.02
N TYR A 133 -9.32 5.35 7.53
CA TYR A 133 -10.21 4.28 7.09
C TYR A 133 -11.66 4.52 7.45
N ARG A 134 -11.92 5.16 8.60
CA ARG A 134 -13.26 5.56 9.00
C ARG A 134 -13.85 6.61 8.07
N ARG A 135 -13.04 7.59 7.68
CA ARG A 135 -13.48 8.69 6.83
C ARG A 135 -13.71 8.29 5.38
N TYR A 136 -12.78 7.53 4.82
CA TYR A 136 -12.77 7.22 3.38
C TYR A 136 -13.14 5.78 3.05
N GLY A 137 -13.13 4.89 4.02
CA GLY A 137 -13.32 3.45 3.79
C GLY A 137 -14.65 3.13 3.13
N TYR A 138 -15.73 3.85 3.47
CA TYR A 138 -17.03 3.70 2.84
C TYR A 138 -16.97 3.97 1.33
N ASP A 139 -16.46 5.13 0.93
CA ASP A 139 -16.38 5.52 -0.47
C ASP A 139 -15.53 4.55 -1.28
N TYR A 140 -14.42 4.08 -0.70
CA TYR A 140 -13.53 3.12 -1.34
C TYR A 140 -14.19 1.74 -1.48
N ARG A 141 -14.93 1.27 -0.46
CA ARG A 141 -15.72 0.03 -0.59
C ARG A 141 -16.79 0.15 -1.67
N GLN A 142 -17.51 1.28 -1.72
CA GLN A 142 -18.52 1.52 -2.76
C GLN A 142 -17.91 1.57 -4.17
N TYR A 143 -16.68 2.07 -4.28
CA TYR A 143 -15.95 2.04 -5.55
C TYR A 143 -15.51 0.61 -5.90
N TYR A 144 -14.86 -0.09 -4.98
CA TYR A 144 -14.44 -1.48 -5.19
C TYR A 144 -15.63 -2.38 -5.56
N LYS A 145 -16.77 -2.25 -4.90
CA LYS A 145 -18.00 -3.00 -5.22
C LYS A 145 -18.37 -2.95 -6.71
N LYS A 146 -18.03 -1.85 -7.40
CA LYS A 146 -18.35 -1.65 -8.83
C LYS A 146 -17.31 -2.25 -9.76
N VAL A 147 -16.07 -2.41 -9.31
CA VAL A 147 -14.93 -2.73 -10.20
C VAL A 147 -14.27 -4.07 -9.91
N ILE A 148 -14.39 -4.63 -8.71
CA ILE A 148 -13.72 -5.88 -8.35
C ILE A 148 -14.43 -7.11 -8.92
N ASN A 149 -13.63 -8.12 -9.27
CA ASN A 149 -14.14 -9.46 -9.56
C ASN A 149 -14.45 -10.20 -8.26
N LYS A 150 -15.73 -10.45 -8.00
CA LYS A 150 -16.20 -11.09 -6.75
C LYS A 150 -15.79 -12.57 -6.62
N GLN A 151 -15.34 -13.21 -7.69
CA GLN A 151 -14.90 -14.61 -7.69
C GLN A 151 -13.38 -14.75 -7.43
N THR A 152 -12.68 -13.62 -7.27
CA THR A 152 -11.23 -13.59 -7.03
C THR A 152 -10.95 -13.57 -5.53
N THR A 153 -9.98 -14.38 -5.10
CA THR A 153 -9.34 -14.22 -3.79
C THR A 153 -8.25 -13.17 -3.89
N TYR A 154 -8.36 -12.12 -3.09
CA TYR A 154 -7.41 -11.01 -3.07
C TYR A 154 -6.36 -11.22 -1.98
N ILE A 155 -5.14 -10.74 -2.22
CA ILE A 155 -4.13 -10.60 -1.18
C ILE A 155 -4.29 -9.26 -0.45
N ASP A 156 -3.71 -9.13 0.74
CA ASP A 156 -3.72 -7.87 1.47
C ASP A 156 -2.71 -6.88 0.87
N SER A 157 -3.17 -5.73 0.37
CA SER A 157 -2.28 -4.73 -0.20
C SER A 157 -1.31 -4.12 0.81
N THR A 158 -1.54 -4.31 2.12
CA THR A 158 -0.67 -3.80 3.18
C THR A 158 0.48 -4.75 3.53
N LEU A 159 0.59 -5.91 2.86
CA LEU A 159 1.59 -6.96 3.16
C LEU A 159 3.06 -6.49 3.12
N THR A 160 3.35 -5.39 2.45
CA THR A 160 4.68 -4.77 2.41
C THR A 160 4.80 -3.50 3.26
N SER A 161 3.69 -3.07 3.88
CA SER A 161 3.61 -1.83 4.65
C SER A 161 3.73 -2.15 6.14
N TYR A 162 4.96 -2.29 6.61
CA TYR A 162 5.21 -2.52 8.04
C TYR A 162 5.36 -1.19 8.75
N GLN A 163 4.68 -1.08 9.91
CA GLN A 163 4.80 0.13 10.71
C GLN A 163 6.22 0.28 11.25
N PHE A 164 6.68 1.53 11.29
CA PHE A 164 7.90 1.90 11.96
C PHE A 164 7.91 1.48 13.45
N GLY A 165 9.08 1.30 13.99
CA GLY A 165 9.26 1.37 15.44
C GLY A 165 8.98 0.12 16.23
N SER A 166 8.76 -1.00 15.61
CA SER A 166 8.64 -2.26 16.34
C SER A 166 9.93 -3.09 16.25
N HIS A 167 11.07 -2.47 16.61
CA HIS A 167 12.38 -3.15 16.57
C HIS A 167 12.38 -4.48 17.33
N ASN A 168 11.60 -4.55 18.41
CA ASN A 168 11.51 -5.70 19.30
C ASN A 168 10.27 -6.56 19.03
N ASN A 169 9.50 -6.30 17.96
CA ASN A 169 8.38 -7.15 17.63
C ASN A 169 8.84 -8.35 16.81
N PRO A 170 8.77 -9.58 17.35
CA PRO A 170 9.21 -10.78 16.65
C PRO A 170 8.53 -10.98 15.29
N MET A 171 7.29 -10.55 15.15
CA MET A 171 6.54 -10.61 13.88
C MET A 171 7.17 -9.72 12.81
N THR A 172 7.55 -8.50 13.16
CA THR A 172 8.19 -7.55 12.23
C THR A 172 9.55 -8.09 11.78
N ILE A 173 10.36 -8.60 12.72
CA ILE A 173 11.64 -9.23 12.44
C ILE A 173 11.45 -10.39 11.46
N LYS A 174 10.56 -11.33 11.78
CA LYS A 174 10.26 -12.51 10.95
C LYS A 174 9.82 -12.12 9.53
N ARG A 175 9.01 -11.07 9.37
CA ARG A 175 8.54 -10.61 8.07
C ARG A 175 9.67 -10.08 7.20
N TYR A 176 10.55 -9.24 7.75
CA TYR A 176 11.70 -8.76 6.99
C TYR A 176 12.66 -9.90 6.61
N GLU A 177 12.89 -10.84 7.51
CA GLU A 177 13.70 -12.04 7.18
C GLU A 177 13.07 -12.86 6.05
N ARG A 178 11.74 -13.01 6.03
CA ARG A 178 11.05 -13.70 4.94
C ARG A 178 11.23 -12.97 3.60
N TRP A 179 11.10 -11.63 3.58
CA TRP A 179 11.35 -10.84 2.38
C TRP A 179 12.80 -10.93 1.91
N LYS A 180 13.78 -10.83 2.81
CA LYS A 180 15.21 -11.02 2.47
C LYS A 180 15.46 -12.36 1.84
N ASN A 181 14.90 -13.42 2.44
CA ASN A 181 15.03 -14.78 1.94
C ASN A 181 14.32 -14.99 0.59
N ALA A 182 13.23 -14.26 0.32
CA ALA A 182 12.54 -14.30 -0.97
C ALA A 182 13.44 -13.81 -2.13
N PHE A 183 14.37 -12.91 -1.85
CA PHE A 183 15.31 -12.37 -2.83
C PHE A 183 16.66 -13.13 -2.84
N LYS A 184 16.91 -13.99 -1.83
CA LYS A 184 18.18 -14.68 -1.69
C LYS A 184 18.51 -15.53 -2.91
N ASP A 185 19.74 -15.39 -3.38
CA ASP A 185 20.31 -16.12 -4.52
C ASP A 185 19.55 -15.93 -5.85
N LYS A 186 18.65 -14.95 -5.91
CA LYS A 186 17.89 -14.59 -7.14
C LYS A 186 18.58 -13.46 -7.90
N GLU A 187 18.41 -13.47 -9.22
CA GLU A 187 18.63 -12.29 -10.02
C GLU A 187 17.37 -11.40 -9.94
N ILE A 188 17.55 -10.14 -9.60
CA ILE A 188 16.44 -9.19 -9.48
C ILE A 188 16.67 -7.97 -10.34
N VAL A 189 15.60 -7.45 -10.92
CA VAL A 189 15.57 -6.19 -11.65
C VAL A 189 14.69 -5.22 -10.86
N ILE A 190 15.27 -4.14 -10.39
CA ILE A 190 14.58 -3.16 -9.56
C ILE A 190 14.18 -1.97 -10.42
N VAL A 191 12.87 -1.79 -10.61
CA VAL A 191 12.29 -0.67 -11.35
C VAL A 191 11.80 0.38 -10.36
N SER A 192 12.48 1.51 -10.29
CA SER A 192 12.18 2.55 -9.29
C SER A 192 12.26 3.96 -9.86
N GLY A 193 11.62 4.91 -9.17
CA GLY A 193 11.89 6.33 -9.43
C GLY A 193 13.34 6.68 -9.10
N LYS A 194 13.96 7.50 -9.95
CA LYS A 194 15.34 7.95 -9.73
C LYS A 194 15.46 8.69 -8.39
N GLY A 195 16.47 8.36 -7.59
CA GLY A 195 16.73 8.96 -6.27
C GLY A 195 15.89 8.39 -5.14
N VAL A 196 15.02 7.40 -5.39
CA VAL A 196 14.14 6.82 -4.35
C VAL A 196 14.89 5.82 -3.46
N LEU A 197 15.69 4.94 -4.05
CA LEU A 197 16.40 3.88 -3.31
C LEU A 197 17.83 4.24 -2.98
N GLU A 198 18.46 5.12 -3.72
CA GLU A 198 19.88 5.49 -3.59
C GLU A 198 20.19 6.22 -2.28
N LYS A 199 19.17 6.76 -1.61
CA LYS A 199 19.29 7.44 -0.31
C LYS A 199 19.19 6.48 0.89
N LEU A 200 18.84 5.21 0.66
CA LEU A 200 18.65 4.24 1.72
C LEU A 200 20.02 3.72 2.21
N GLN A 201 20.14 3.59 3.52
CA GLN A 201 21.35 3.07 4.16
C GLN A 201 21.36 1.54 4.23
N TYR A 202 20.19 0.94 4.40
CA TYR A 202 20.02 -0.50 4.56
C TYR A 202 19.27 -1.07 3.38
N ASP A 203 19.84 -2.08 2.75
CA ASP A 203 19.32 -2.71 1.55
C ASP A 203 18.60 -4.03 1.88
N ILE A 204 17.29 -4.08 1.68
CA ILE A 204 16.52 -5.31 1.86
C ILE A 204 16.85 -6.38 0.81
N PHE A 205 17.41 -5.96 -0.31
CA PHE A 205 17.80 -6.83 -1.44
C PHE A 205 19.25 -7.31 -1.34
N GLU A 206 19.91 -7.14 -0.21
CA GLU A 206 21.35 -7.45 -0.04
C GLU A 206 21.72 -8.91 -0.33
N LEU A 207 20.77 -9.86 -0.16
CA LEU A 207 20.99 -11.30 -0.40
C LEU A 207 20.76 -11.72 -1.86
N ALA A 208 20.36 -10.80 -2.73
CA ALA A 208 20.19 -11.10 -4.14
C ALA A 208 21.53 -11.42 -4.82
N LYS A 209 21.56 -12.44 -5.68
CA LYS A 209 22.75 -12.83 -6.44
C LYS A 209 23.23 -11.73 -7.38
N ARG A 210 22.29 -11.02 -8.01
CA ARG A 210 22.54 -9.91 -8.94
C ARG A 210 21.39 -8.92 -8.87
N LYS A 211 21.74 -7.65 -8.94
CA LYS A 211 20.77 -6.54 -8.99
C LYS A 211 21.01 -5.70 -10.25
N ILE A 212 19.95 -5.49 -11.04
CA ILE A 212 19.92 -4.55 -12.15
C ILE A 212 18.94 -3.46 -11.78
N CYS A 213 19.32 -2.19 -11.90
CA CYS A 213 18.44 -1.06 -11.63
C CYS A 213 17.99 -0.42 -12.94
N ILE A 214 16.68 -0.20 -13.06
CA ILE A 214 16.04 0.56 -14.14
C ILE A 214 15.35 1.76 -13.48
N HIS A 215 15.63 2.95 -13.96
CA HIS A 215 15.12 4.17 -13.39
C HIS A 215 14.08 4.82 -14.28
N GLY A 216 12.87 4.96 -13.74
CA GLY A 216 11.85 5.85 -14.25
C GLY A 216 11.85 7.21 -13.55
N PRO A 217 10.99 8.14 -13.94
CA PRO A 217 10.78 9.38 -13.22
C PRO A 217 10.12 9.10 -11.85
N ALA A 218 10.50 9.88 -10.83
CA ALA A 218 9.91 9.77 -9.50
C ALA A 218 8.43 10.22 -9.46
N LYS A 219 8.02 11.02 -10.47
CA LYS A 219 6.63 11.49 -10.65
C LYS A 219 6.21 11.27 -12.10
N ASN A 220 4.93 10.99 -12.28
CA ASN A 220 4.31 10.77 -13.59
C ASN A 220 4.98 9.67 -14.42
N ALA A 221 5.31 8.56 -13.76
CA ALA A 221 6.03 7.45 -14.40
C ALA A 221 5.26 6.84 -15.59
N TRP A 222 3.94 7.04 -15.67
CA TRP A 222 3.14 6.61 -16.82
C TRP A 222 3.53 7.31 -18.13
N GLU A 223 4.03 8.54 -18.06
CA GLU A 223 4.48 9.29 -19.26
C GLU A 223 5.71 8.64 -19.94
N GLU A 224 6.46 7.81 -19.21
CA GLU A 224 7.59 7.04 -19.75
C GLU A 224 7.32 5.53 -19.83
N HIS A 225 6.04 5.11 -19.81
CA HIS A 225 5.62 3.71 -19.83
C HIS A 225 6.37 2.88 -20.88
N ASP A 226 6.26 3.23 -22.16
CA ASP A 226 6.83 2.44 -23.27
C ASP A 226 8.35 2.34 -23.18
N LYS A 227 9.02 3.42 -22.76
CA LYS A 227 10.46 3.45 -22.59
C LYS A 227 10.90 2.50 -21.47
N ILE A 228 10.22 2.53 -20.32
CA ILE A 228 10.50 1.66 -19.19
C ILE A 228 10.24 0.20 -19.55
N MET A 229 9.11 -0.10 -20.20
CA MET A 229 8.75 -1.43 -20.64
C MET A 229 9.79 -2.02 -21.62
N LYS A 230 10.24 -1.21 -22.58
CA LYS A 230 11.29 -1.59 -23.53
C LYS A 230 12.61 -1.88 -22.81
N GLU A 231 13.04 -1.00 -21.91
CA GLU A 231 14.28 -1.17 -21.15
C GLU A 231 14.25 -2.43 -20.27
N ILE A 232 13.11 -2.75 -19.64
CA ILE A 232 12.93 -3.98 -18.89
C ILE A 232 13.13 -5.19 -19.81
N GLN A 233 12.48 -5.24 -20.97
CA GLN A 233 12.55 -6.38 -21.89
C GLN A 233 13.96 -6.56 -22.48
N GLU A 234 14.70 -5.48 -22.70
CA GLU A 234 16.07 -5.51 -23.22
C GLU A 234 17.09 -5.98 -22.17
N LYS A 235 16.86 -5.67 -20.88
CA LYS A 235 17.84 -5.91 -19.80
C LYS A 235 17.53 -7.11 -18.91
N THR A 236 16.38 -7.77 -19.11
CA THR A 236 15.86 -8.75 -18.17
C THR A 236 15.53 -10.06 -18.87
N THR A 237 15.85 -11.17 -18.22
CA THR A 237 15.36 -12.49 -18.63
C THR A 237 14.11 -12.88 -17.82
N LYS A 238 13.40 -13.92 -18.27
CA LYS A 238 12.17 -14.38 -17.59
C LYS A 238 12.44 -15.14 -16.30
N GLU A 239 13.69 -15.50 -16.03
CA GLU A 239 14.12 -16.14 -14.79
C GLU A 239 14.35 -15.15 -13.65
N ALA A 240 14.51 -13.85 -13.97
CA ALA A 240 14.68 -12.81 -12.97
C ALA A 240 13.34 -12.40 -12.37
N ILE A 241 13.36 -11.99 -11.11
CA ILE A 241 12.20 -11.33 -10.47
C ILE A 241 12.32 -9.82 -10.70
N ILE A 242 11.28 -9.23 -11.31
CA ILE A 242 11.21 -7.79 -11.51
C ILE A 242 10.48 -7.16 -10.33
N VAL A 243 11.17 -6.29 -9.60
CA VAL A 243 10.67 -5.64 -8.37
C VAL A 243 10.32 -4.20 -8.66
N PHE A 244 9.06 -3.83 -8.45
CA PHE A 244 8.57 -2.49 -8.71
C PHE A 244 8.45 -1.62 -7.46
N VAL A 245 9.04 -0.42 -7.54
CA VAL A 245 8.96 0.69 -6.59
C VAL A 245 8.61 1.96 -7.38
N LEU A 246 7.54 1.90 -8.19
CA LEU A 246 7.23 2.93 -9.20
C LEU A 246 5.79 3.48 -9.10
N GLY A 247 5.14 3.33 -7.97
CA GLY A 247 3.77 3.85 -7.76
C GLY A 247 2.72 3.21 -8.67
N MET A 248 1.72 4.00 -9.05
CA MET A 248 0.51 3.50 -9.73
C MET A 248 0.80 2.96 -11.14
N ALA A 249 1.68 3.63 -11.89
CA ALA A 249 2.09 3.19 -13.22
C ALA A 249 2.70 1.78 -13.22
N GLY A 250 3.49 1.46 -12.19
CA GLY A 250 4.11 0.15 -12.05
C GLY A 250 3.11 -1.00 -12.00
N LYS A 251 1.87 -0.79 -11.53
CA LYS A 251 0.86 -1.85 -11.43
C LYS A 251 0.38 -2.31 -12.80
N VAL A 252 0.17 -1.37 -13.71
CA VAL A 252 -0.24 -1.70 -15.09
C VAL A 252 0.92 -2.35 -15.84
N MET A 253 2.14 -1.83 -15.69
CA MET A 253 3.34 -2.45 -16.26
C MET A 253 3.55 -3.88 -15.74
N ILE A 254 3.30 -4.16 -14.46
CA ILE A 254 3.36 -5.51 -13.88
C ILE A 254 2.36 -6.43 -14.56
N ALA A 255 1.12 -5.99 -14.74
CA ALA A 255 0.10 -6.82 -15.38
C ALA A 255 0.50 -7.17 -16.83
N GLU A 256 0.94 -6.18 -17.61
CA GLU A 256 1.40 -6.37 -18.99
C GLU A 256 2.63 -7.29 -19.07
N LEU A 257 3.62 -7.12 -18.19
CA LEU A 257 4.79 -8.00 -18.13
C LEU A 257 4.43 -9.42 -17.69
N THR A 258 3.45 -9.56 -16.81
CA THR A 258 2.94 -10.88 -16.40
C THR A 258 2.31 -11.60 -17.59
N ASP A 259 1.55 -10.91 -18.42
CA ASP A 259 0.97 -11.47 -19.65
C ASP A 259 2.06 -11.88 -20.66
N LEU A 260 3.22 -11.23 -20.61
CA LEU A 260 4.41 -11.61 -21.38
C LEU A 260 5.24 -12.73 -20.74
N GLY A 261 4.84 -13.24 -19.58
CA GLY A 261 5.47 -14.35 -18.87
C GLY A 261 6.63 -13.96 -17.94
N TYR A 262 6.74 -12.70 -17.53
CA TYR A 262 7.67 -12.28 -16.49
C TYR A 262 7.05 -12.43 -15.09
N VAL A 263 7.89 -12.60 -14.08
CA VAL A 263 7.48 -12.54 -12.67
C VAL A 263 7.77 -11.15 -12.12
N CYS A 264 6.73 -10.44 -11.72
CA CYS A 264 6.82 -9.05 -11.29
C CYS A 264 6.17 -8.81 -9.93
N TRP A 265 6.88 -8.15 -9.02
CA TRP A 265 6.44 -7.92 -7.64
C TRP A 265 6.33 -6.42 -7.31
N ASP A 266 5.13 -5.94 -7.00
CA ASP A 266 4.91 -4.60 -6.47
C ASP A 266 5.25 -4.56 -4.98
N VAL A 267 6.47 -4.22 -4.64
CA VAL A 267 6.88 -4.12 -3.24
C VAL A 267 6.67 -2.72 -2.65
N GLY A 268 6.36 -1.74 -3.48
CA GLY A 268 6.10 -0.35 -3.04
C GLY A 268 7.20 0.18 -2.12
N HIS A 269 6.83 0.61 -0.92
CA HIS A 269 7.78 1.20 0.04
C HIS A 269 8.50 0.20 0.94
N LEU A 270 8.52 -1.10 0.63
CA LEU A 270 9.14 -2.13 1.47
C LEU A 270 10.59 -1.78 1.84
N ALA A 271 11.39 -1.32 0.87
CA ALA A 271 12.79 -0.94 1.10
C ALA A 271 12.91 0.27 2.04
N LYS A 272 12.05 1.29 1.87
CA LYS A 272 12.00 2.46 2.78
C LYS A 272 11.60 2.06 4.19
N TYR A 273 10.61 1.16 4.35
CA TYR A 273 10.20 0.64 5.65
C TYR A 273 11.31 -0.17 6.32
N TYR A 274 12.03 -1.00 5.55
CA TYR A 274 13.17 -1.76 6.07
C TYR A 274 14.30 -0.83 6.56
N ASP A 275 14.66 0.18 5.79
CA ASP A 275 15.65 1.17 6.17
C ASP A 275 15.26 1.92 7.45
N ALA A 276 14.01 2.38 7.54
CA ALA A 276 13.48 3.03 8.74
C ALA A 276 13.50 2.10 9.97
N TYR A 277 13.10 0.84 9.79
CA TYR A 277 13.19 -0.20 10.81
C TYR A 277 14.64 -0.38 11.30
N ARG A 278 15.60 -0.52 10.39
CA ARG A 278 17.01 -0.72 10.72
C ARG A 278 17.63 0.49 11.42
N LYS A 279 17.15 1.70 11.12
CA LYS A 279 17.57 2.97 11.75
C LYS A 279 16.93 3.23 13.11
N GLY A 280 15.98 2.43 13.53
CA GLY A 280 15.30 2.68 14.78
C GLY A 280 14.32 3.85 14.77
N ILE A 281 13.78 4.20 13.61
CA ILE A 281 12.82 5.31 13.50
C ILE A 281 11.51 4.93 14.16
N GLU A 282 11.10 5.70 15.15
CA GLU A 282 9.83 5.47 15.87
C GLU A 282 8.60 5.81 15.01
N ASN A 283 7.51 5.08 15.28
CA ASN A 283 6.23 5.28 14.62
C ASN A 283 5.45 6.45 15.22
N THR A 284 5.94 7.68 14.99
CA THR A 284 5.25 8.92 15.37
C THR A 284 4.51 9.52 14.19
N GLU A 285 3.48 10.34 14.43
CA GLU A 285 2.77 11.03 13.36
C GLU A 285 3.70 11.89 12.50
N GLU A 286 4.70 12.52 13.11
CA GLU A 286 5.68 13.32 12.42
C GLU A 286 6.54 12.48 11.47
N ASN A 287 7.05 11.33 11.95
CA ASN A 287 7.84 10.41 11.14
C ASN A 287 7.02 9.80 10.01
N ILE A 288 5.75 9.48 10.26
CA ILE A 288 4.83 9.00 9.22
C ILE A 288 4.60 10.06 8.14
N ARG A 289 4.39 11.32 8.54
CA ARG A 289 4.25 12.43 7.58
C ARG A 289 5.51 12.62 6.74
N LYS A 290 6.68 12.64 7.36
CA LYS A 290 7.97 12.73 6.65
C LYS A 290 8.20 11.56 5.69
N PHE A 291 7.83 10.37 6.10
CA PHE A 291 7.96 9.16 5.28
C PHE A 291 7.08 9.18 4.03
N ASN A 292 5.86 9.70 4.15
CA ASN A 292 4.90 9.78 3.06
C ASN A 292 4.99 11.07 2.25
N ALA A 293 5.84 12.02 2.66
CA ALA A 293 6.07 13.24 1.90
C ALA A 293 6.67 12.91 0.52
N PRO A 294 6.27 13.62 -0.53
CA PRO A 294 6.94 13.54 -1.83
C PRO A 294 8.40 13.97 -1.68
N ASP A 295 9.32 13.17 -2.21
CA ASP A 295 10.74 13.53 -2.32
C ASP A 295 10.95 14.72 -3.23
#